data_405e0410bcb954a0cf6a7dbcb9fff912
#
_entry.id   405e0410bcb954a0cf6a7dbcb9fff912
#
_cell.length_a   1.000
_cell.length_b   1.000
_cell.length_c   1.000
_cell.angle_alpha   90.00
_cell.angle_beta   90.00
_cell.angle_gamma   90.00
#
_symmetry.space_group_name_H-M   'P 1'
#
loop_
_entity.id
_entity.type
_entity.pdbx_description
1 polymer ?
#
loop_
_entity_poly.entity_id
_entity_poly.type
_entity_poly.pdbx_seq_one_letter_code
_entity_poly.pdbx_strand_id
1 'polypeptide(L)'
;RRSSDLEAIRNLAEKPCIILGRCASDILKDRMNVLNIFVCADKEDRIKRIMKLEDLSYEDAKEKIDKTDEQRASYYYEHTGKTWGDVNDYHMILDTSALGVENCPDILMHYFEKLEYI
;
A
#
# COMPACT_ATOMS: atom_id res chain seq x y z
N ARG A 1 9.47 -8.98 12.89
CA ARG A 1 9.95 -9.02 11.50
C ARG A 1 11.17 -9.93 11.43
N ARG A 2 11.10 -10.89 10.54
CA ARG A 2 12.16 -11.87 10.40
C ARG A 2 13.33 -11.29 9.60
N SER A 3 14.56 -11.65 9.98
CA SER A 3 15.74 -11.21 9.25
C SER A 3 15.76 -11.71 7.80
N SER A 4 15.17 -12.88 7.54
CA SER A 4 15.02 -13.42 6.18
C SER A 4 14.11 -12.54 5.31
N ASP A 5 13.05 -11.96 5.88
CA ASP A 5 12.16 -11.05 5.15
C ASP A 5 12.87 -9.74 4.81
N LEU A 6 13.65 -9.22 5.76
CA LEU A 6 14.48 -8.03 5.53
C LEU A 6 15.47 -8.24 4.40
N GLU A 7 16.18 -9.34 4.42
CA GLU A 7 17.18 -9.67 3.42
C GLU A 7 16.55 -9.86 2.05
N ALA A 8 15.43 -10.58 1.98
CA ALA A 8 14.71 -10.80 0.73
C ALA A 8 14.26 -9.47 0.10
N ILE A 9 13.69 -8.55 0.90
CA ILE A 9 13.23 -7.27 0.40
C ILE A 9 14.40 -6.42 -0.09
N ARG A 10 15.49 -6.38 0.66
CA ARG A 10 16.69 -5.63 0.26
C ARG A 10 17.30 -6.17 -1.02
N ASN A 11 17.33 -7.49 -1.18
CA ASN A 11 17.85 -8.12 -2.40
C ASN A 11 16.97 -7.82 -3.61
N LEU A 12 15.65 -7.91 -3.45
CA LEU A 12 14.71 -7.55 -4.51
C LEU A 12 14.84 -6.10 -4.94
N ALA A 13 15.09 -5.21 -3.99
CA ALA A 13 15.16 -3.77 -4.22
C ALA A 13 16.45 -3.32 -4.92
N GLU A 14 17.41 -4.21 -5.14
CA GLU A 14 18.61 -3.88 -5.93
C GLU A 14 18.30 -3.67 -7.40
N LYS A 15 17.15 -4.15 -7.87
CA LYS A 15 16.68 -3.96 -9.25
C LYS A 15 15.38 -3.18 -9.24
N PRO A 16 15.02 -2.48 -10.34
CA PRO A 16 13.73 -1.83 -10.43
C PRO A 16 12.59 -2.82 -10.17
N CYS A 17 11.73 -2.51 -9.19
CA CYS A 17 10.64 -3.39 -8.82
C CYS A 17 9.54 -2.61 -8.09
N ILE A 18 8.37 -3.25 -7.98
CA ILE A 18 7.26 -2.78 -7.17
C ILE A 18 7.05 -3.79 -6.05
N ILE A 19 7.06 -3.31 -4.81
CA ILE A 19 6.86 -4.16 -3.63
C ILE A 19 5.57 -3.77 -2.95
N LEU A 20 4.69 -4.75 -2.73
CA LEU A 20 3.39 -4.53 -2.10
C LEU A 20 3.45 -4.96 -0.62
N GLY A 21 3.27 -4.00 0.27
CA GLY A 21 3.22 -4.25 1.72
C GLY A 21 4.54 -4.70 2.33
N ARG A 22 4.48 -5.59 3.31
CA ARG A 22 5.63 -6.20 4.00
C ARG A 22 6.53 -5.21 4.71
N CYS A 23 6.00 -4.04 5.08
CA CYS A 23 6.77 -2.96 5.70
C CYS A 23 7.96 -2.50 4.85
N ALA A 24 7.90 -2.68 3.52
CA ALA A 24 8.98 -2.35 2.63
C ALA A 24 9.36 -0.86 2.70
N SER A 25 8.39 0.02 2.89
CA SER A 25 8.63 1.46 3.04
C SER A 25 9.56 1.76 4.21
N ASP A 26 9.41 1.05 5.33
CA ASP A 26 10.27 1.21 6.49
C ASP A 26 11.65 0.54 6.27
N ILE A 27 11.66 -0.66 5.70
CA ILE A 27 12.89 -1.40 5.42
C ILE A 27 13.80 -0.63 4.47
N LEU A 28 13.23 0.03 3.48
CA LEU A 28 13.96 0.71 2.41
C LEU A 28 14.06 2.23 2.63
N LYS A 29 13.73 2.73 3.81
CA LYS A 29 13.65 4.17 4.10
C LYS A 29 14.97 4.92 3.86
N ASP A 30 16.10 4.24 3.94
CA ASP A 30 17.41 4.84 3.74
C ASP A 30 17.88 4.83 2.28
N ARG A 31 17.08 4.27 1.38
CA ARG A 31 17.42 4.22 -0.04
C ARG A 31 16.89 5.45 -0.77
N MET A 32 17.72 6.02 -1.64
CA MET A 32 17.41 7.28 -2.34
C MET A 32 16.42 7.11 -3.50
N ASN A 33 16.37 5.94 -4.12
CA ASN A 33 15.55 5.68 -5.30
C ASN A 33 14.29 4.89 -4.98
N VAL A 34 13.64 5.24 -3.87
CA VAL A 34 12.40 4.57 -3.42
C VAL A 34 11.27 5.58 -3.41
N LEU A 35 10.17 5.23 -4.07
CA LEU A 35 8.92 5.98 -4.02
C LEU A 35 7.92 5.18 -3.19
N ASN A 36 7.56 5.73 -2.03
CA ASN A 36 6.58 5.12 -1.13
C ASN A 36 5.20 5.69 -1.43
N ILE A 37 4.28 4.81 -1.82
CA ILE A 37 2.91 5.19 -2.19
C ILE A 37 1.92 4.46 -1.28
N PHE A 38 1.01 5.22 -0.69
CA PHE A 38 -0.13 4.65 0.04
C PHE A 38 -1.38 4.80 -0.80
N VAL A 39 -2.04 3.67 -1.07
CA VAL A 39 -3.27 3.65 -1.86
C VAL A 39 -4.44 3.51 -0.92
N CYS A 40 -5.40 4.40 -1.02
CA CYS A 40 -6.59 4.39 -0.18
C CYS A 40 -7.86 4.58 -1.01
N ALA A 41 -8.99 4.34 -0.39
CA ALA A 41 -10.31 4.53 -1.00
C ALA A 41 -11.35 4.72 0.09
N ASP A 42 -12.48 5.29 -0.26
CA ASP A 42 -13.61 5.41 0.66
C ASP A 42 -14.06 4.01 1.09
N LYS A 43 -14.44 3.89 2.36
CA LYS A 43 -14.81 2.60 2.93
C LYS A 43 -15.98 1.94 2.18
N GLU A 44 -16.97 2.74 1.78
CA GLU A 44 -18.12 2.22 1.04
C GLU A 44 -17.71 1.64 -0.33
N ASP A 45 -16.80 2.30 -1.02
CA ASP A 45 -16.28 1.80 -2.29
C ASP A 45 -15.51 0.49 -2.10
N ARG A 46 -14.73 0.40 -1.03
CA ARG A 46 -13.99 -0.80 -0.68
C ARG A 46 -14.93 -1.96 -0.36
N ILE A 47 -16.00 -1.71 0.39
CA ILE A 47 -17.01 -2.72 0.72
C ILE A 47 -17.68 -3.24 -0.55
N LYS A 48 -18.12 -2.35 -1.42
CA LYS A 48 -18.77 -2.73 -2.68
C LYS A 48 -17.85 -3.58 -3.55
N ARG A 49 -16.58 -3.24 -3.60
CA ARG A 49 -15.59 -3.99 -4.37
C ARG A 49 -15.43 -5.41 -3.83
N ILE A 50 -15.31 -5.58 -2.51
CA ILE A 50 -15.14 -6.89 -1.90
C ILE A 50 -16.41 -7.73 -2.06
N MET A 51 -17.60 -7.12 -1.92
CA MET A 51 -18.87 -7.81 -2.20
C MET A 51 -18.87 -8.43 -3.60
N LYS A 52 -18.42 -7.67 -4.58
CA LYS A 52 -18.39 -8.11 -5.97
C LYS A 52 -17.32 -9.17 -6.24
N LEU A 53 -16.12 -8.96 -5.71
CA LEU A 53 -14.98 -9.85 -5.95
C LEU A 53 -15.13 -11.20 -5.26
N GLU A 54 -15.72 -11.23 -4.07
CA GLU A 54 -15.78 -12.43 -3.25
C GLU A 54 -17.21 -12.94 -3.03
N ASP A 55 -18.17 -12.33 -3.70
CA ASP A 55 -19.59 -12.71 -3.61
C ASP A 55 -20.07 -12.73 -2.15
N LEU A 56 -19.81 -11.65 -1.43
CA LEU A 56 -20.20 -11.49 -0.04
C LEU A 56 -21.35 -10.51 0.12
N SER A 57 -22.09 -10.65 1.23
CA SER A 57 -23.06 -9.66 1.66
C SER A 57 -22.32 -8.38 2.10
N TYR A 58 -23.05 -7.27 2.19
CA TYR A 58 -22.51 -6.02 2.70
C TYR A 58 -21.89 -6.20 4.10
N GLU A 59 -22.62 -6.84 5.00
CA GLU A 59 -22.15 -7.03 6.38
C GLU A 59 -20.88 -7.88 6.45
N ASP A 60 -20.83 -8.95 5.67
CA ASP A 60 -19.67 -9.83 5.64
C ASP A 60 -18.46 -9.14 5.01
N ALA A 61 -18.67 -8.38 3.95
CA ALA A 61 -17.61 -7.61 3.31
C ALA A 61 -17.06 -6.54 4.25
N LYS A 62 -17.94 -5.82 4.95
CA LYS A 62 -17.54 -4.79 5.93
C LYS A 62 -16.72 -5.39 7.06
N GLU A 63 -17.18 -6.51 7.62
CA GLU A 63 -16.45 -7.20 8.69
C GLU A 63 -15.08 -7.64 8.22
N LYS A 64 -14.98 -8.18 7.02
CA LYS A 64 -13.70 -8.60 6.44
C LYS A 64 -12.74 -7.44 6.28
N ILE A 65 -13.23 -6.30 5.80
CA ILE A 65 -12.41 -5.09 5.63
C ILE A 65 -11.91 -4.58 6.98
N ASP A 66 -12.81 -4.48 7.97
CA ASP A 66 -12.45 -4.00 9.30
C ASP A 66 -11.37 -4.88 9.93
N LYS A 67 -11.53 -6.19 9.82
CA LYS A 67 -10.58 -7.17 10.35
C LYS A 67 -9.24 -7.11 9.63
N THR A 68 -9.26 -7.01 8.31
CA THR A 68 -8.04 -6.92 7.51
C THR A 68 -7.26 -5.63 7.80
N ASP A 69 -7.97 -4.50 7.91
CA ASP A 69 -7.34 -3.23 8.22
C ASP A 69 -6.72 -3.23 9.62
N GLU A 70 -7.41 -3.82 10.59
CA GLU A 70 -6.89 -3.97 11.94
C GLU A 70 -5.63 -4.84 11.96
N GLN A 71 -5.63 -5.95 11.24
CA GLN A 71 -4.46 -6.82 11.12
C GLN A 71 -3.27 -6.11 10.48
N ARG A 72 -3.50 -5.34 9.42
CA ARG A 72 -2.44 -4.56 8.75
C ARG A 72 -1.88 -3.49 9.66
N ALA A 73 -2.73 -2.76 10.36
CA ALA A 73 -2.30 -1.72 11.29
C ALA A 73 -1.47 -2.30 12.43
N SER A 74 -1.93 -3.42 13.01
CA SER A 74 -1.21 -4.11 14.09
C SER A 74 0.13 -4.65 13.62
N TYR A 75 0.17 -5.27 12.46
CA TYR A 75 1.39 -5.80 11.86
C TYR A 75 2.42 -4.68 11.65
N TYR A 76 1.97 -3.57 11.08
CA TYR A 76 2.85 -2.44 10.79
C TYR A 76 3.41 -1.84 12.08
N TYR A 77 2.54 -1.65 13.08
CA TYR A 77 2.96 -1.12 14.38
C TYR A 77 3.97 -2.05 15.08
N GLU A 78 3.70 -3.35 15.10
CA GLU A 78 4.59 -4.32 15.72
C GLU A 78 5.99 -4.32 15.11
N HIS A 79 6.07 -4.14 13.80
CA HIS A 79 7.33 -4.22 13.08
C HIS A 79 8.06 -2.89 12.90
N THR A 80 7.37 -1.77 12.98
CA THR A 80 7.96 -0.45 12.72
C THR A 80 7.84 0.52 13.88
N GLY A 81 6.93 0.27 14.80
CA GLY A 81 6.57 1.22 15.85
C GLY A 81 5.79 2.43 15.35
N LYS A 82 5.33 2.39 14.09
CA LYS A 82 4.65 3.51 13.44
C LYS A 82 3.19 3.20 13.19
N THR A 83 2.40 4.27 12.98
CA THR A 83 0.99 4.16 12.62
C THR A 83 0.86 3.91 11.12
N TRP A 84 0.16 2.84 10.76
CA TRP A 84 -0.10 2.50 9.37
C TRP A 84 -0.97 3.59 8.70
N GLY A 85 -0.53 4.05 7.54
CA GLY A 85 -1.23 5.09 6.81
C GLY A 85 -0.91 6.52 7.23
N ASP A 86 0.10 6.73 8.09
CA ASP A 86 0.54 8.07 8.46
C ASP A 86 1.12 8.77 7.23
N VAL A 87 0.55 9.93 6.91
CA VAL A 87 0.93 10.71 5.72
C VAL A 87 2.43 11.01 5.67
N ASN A 88 3.08 11.13 6.80
CA ASN A 88 4.49 11.47 6.88
C ASN A 88 5.43 10.36 6.39
N ASP A 89 4.93 9.14 6.28
CA ASP A 89 5.73 7.98 5.88
C ASP A 89 5.69 7.70 4.38
N TYR A 90 4.93 8.47 3.62
CA TYR A 90 4.72 8.22 2.18
C TYR A 90 5.05 9.45 1.35
N HIS A 91 5.56 9.21 0.15
CA HIS A 91 5.82 10.26 -0.82
C HIS A 91 4.55 10.68 -1.55
N MET A 92 3.61 9.75 -1.72
CA MET A 92 2.35 9.98 -2.40
C MET A 92 1.25 9.19 -1.71
N ILE A 93 0.09 9.82 -1.55
CA ILE A 93 -1.13 9.14 -1.12
C ILE A 93 -2.12 9.22 -2.27
N LEU A 94 -2.56 8.06 -2.76
CA LEU A 94 -3.41 7.95 -3.94
C LEU A 94 -4.81 7.51 -3.51
N ASP A 95 -5.74 8.45 -3.53
CA ASP A 95 -7.15 8.17 -3.20
C ASP A 95 -7.89 7.74 -4.46
N THR A 96 -8.12 6.44 -4.59
CA THR A 96 -8.76 5.88 -5.78
C THR A 96 -10.23 6.22 -5.90
N SER A 97 -10.90 6.55 -4.80
CA SER A 97 -12.30 6.99 -4.83
C SER A 97 -12.41 8.41 -5.39
N ALA A 98 -11.51 9.29 -5.01
CA ALA A 98 -11.50 10.67 -5.49
C ALA A 98 -11.07 10.76 -6.95
N LEU A 99 -10.08 9.98 -7.35
CA LEU A 99 -9.46 10.07 -8.67
C LEU A 99 -10.11 9.16 -9.71
N GLY A 100 -10.79 8.11 -9.27
CA GLY A 100 -11.24 7.03 -10.15
C GLY A 100 -10.16 5.97 -10.30
N VAL A 101 -10.48 4.74 -9.94
CA VAL A 101 -9.50 3.64 -9.95
C VAL A 101 -8.92 3.42 -11.35
N GLU A 102 -9.72 3.62 -12.39
CA GLU A 102 -9.31 3.45 -13.79
C GLU A 102 -8.30 4.51 -14.24
N ASN A 103 -8.23 5.65 -13.57
CA ASN A 103 -7.31 6.74 -13.91
C ASN A 103 -5.96 6.61 -13.18
N CYS A 104 -5.90 5.82 -12.13
CA CYS A 104 -4.72 5.76 -11.26
C CYS A 104 -3.47 5.22 -11.95
N PRO A 105 -3.54 4.19 -12.80
CA PRO A 105 -2.35 3.74 -13.52
C PRO A 105 -1.70 4.84 -14.36
N ASP A 106 -2.50 5.62 -15.07
CA ASP A 106 -1.99 6.72 -15.91
C ASP A 106 -1.36 7.82 -15.07
N ILE A 107 -1.97 8.16 -13.92
CA ILE A 107 -1.43 9.13 -12.99
C ILE A 107 -0.06 8.68 -12.48
N LEU A 108 0.05 7.41 -12.07
CA LEU A 108 1.30 6.85 -11.58
C LEU A 108 2.38 6.83 -12.65
N MET A 109 2.05 6.42 -13.86
CA MET A 109 3.00 6.38 -14.97
C MET A 109 3.53 7.78 -15.31
N HIS A 110 2.64 8.76 -15.35
CA HIS A 110 3.03 10.15 -15.58
C HIS A 110 3.97 10.65 -14.50
N TYR A 111 3.66 10.33 -13.24
CA TYR A 111 4.49 10.73 -12.11
C TYR A 111 5.86 10.07 -12.16
N PHE A 112 5.93 8.78 -12.49
CA PHE A 112 7.18 8.04 -12.63
C PHE A 112 8.06 8.62 -13.73
N GLU A 113 7.46 9.02 -14.85
CA GLU A 113 8.17 9.69 -15.93
C GLU A 113 8.76 11.01 -15.47
N LYS A 114 8.00 11.80 -14.71
CA LYS A 114 8.48 13.07 -14.15
C LYS A 114 9.65 12.89 -13.19
N LEU A 115 9.67 11.82 -12.44
CA LEU A 115 10.73 11.51 -11.49
C LEU A 115 11.88 10.72 -12.13
N GLU A 116 11.78 10.45 -13.43
CA GLU A 116 12.80 9.71 -14.18
C GLU A 116 13.04 8.27 -13.67
N TYR A 117 11.99 7.64 -13.11
CA TYR A 117 12.06 6.23 -12.73
C TYR A 117 11.92 5.29 -13.92
N ILE A 118 11.34 5.78 -14.99
CA ILE A 118 11.15 5.02 -16.22
C ILE A 118 11.42 5.91 -17.44
#